data_d9dec1c2ce2b9d46755b341a35af8d8d
#
_entry.id   d9dec1c2ce2b9d46755b341a35af8d8d
#
_cell.length_a   1.000
_cell.length_b   1.000
_cell.length_c   1.000
_cell.angle_alpha   90.00
_cell.angle_beta   90.00
_cell.angle_gamma   90.00
#
_symmetry.space_group_name_H-M   'P 1'
#
loop_
_entity.id
_entity.type
_entity.pdbx_description
1 polymer ?
#
loop_
_entity_poly.entity_id
_entity_poly.type
_entity_poly.pdbx_seq_one_letter_code
_entity_poly.pdbx_strand_id
1 'polypeptide(L)'
;MKKKYYIWIILLFIVTISQAAPSIKDSLQNILQKTKEPTQRAELLINILDLSDSSTDELEIARKLYTEGKKADDKMAIGASLSILTIHYMQDPEKKDSLTLLLNEAEKLLENSDEEGLATYYKMTYKARLLQLAPREERVKVCNRIQQELNDRKESETPYEKAERLFLTGVIHYLLMAMTENIDYKNALPYWEEGWNLAEGFPPTARKTLQAIYISC
;
A
#
# COMPACT_ATOMS: atom_id res chain seq x y z
N MET A 1 -14.82 -41.21 45.17
CA MET A 1 -14.00 -39.98 45.07
C MET A 1 -12.97 -39.95 43.93
N LYS A 2 -12.62 -41.07 43.27
CA LYS A 2 -11.57 -41.12 42.22
C LYS A 2 -11.97 -40.59 40.84
N LYS A 3 -13.27 -40.49 40.47
CA LYS A 3 -13.73 -40.02 39.15
C LYS A 3 -13.58 -38.48 38.89
N LYS A 4 -13.55 -37.66 39.95
CA LYS A 4 -13.41 -36.19 39.79
C LYS A 4 -11.99 -35.75 39.35
N TYR A 5 -10.96 -36.49 39.72
CA TYR A 5 -9.57 -36.14 39.37
C TYR A 5 -9.26 -36.43 37.89
N TYR A 6 -9.89 -37.42 37.28
CA TYR A 6 -9.68 -37.71 35.85
C TYR A 6 -10.23 -36.62 34.92
N ILE A 7 -11.33 -35.99 35.31
CA ILE A 7 -11.91 -34.88 34.53
C ILE A 7 -11.00 -33.66 34.56
N TRP A 8 -10.38 -33.36 35.67
CA TRP A 8 -9.42 -32.24 35.78
C TRP A 8 -8.12 -32.51 35.03
N ILE A 9 -7.62 -33.72 35.01
CA ILE A 9 -6.43 -34.11 34.23
C ILE A 9 -6.72 -34.04 32.73
N ILE A 10 -7.91 -34.47 32.27
CA ILE A 10 -8.31 -34.35 30.86
C ILE A 10 -8.51 -32.89 30.47
N LEU A 11 -9.12 -32.06 31.30
CA LEU A 11 -9.23 -30.61 31.08
C LEU A 11 -7.86 -29.92 31.05
N LEU A 12 -6.93 -30.28 31.92
CA LEU A 12 -5.56 -29.78 31.89
C LEU A 12 -4.81 -30.20 30.62
N PHE A 13 -5.02 -31.42 30.13
CA PHE A 13 -4.43 -31.91 28.88
C PHE A 13 -5.04 -31.22 27.67
N ILE A 14 -6.34 -30.92 27.67
CA ILE A 14 -6.98 -30.15 26.58
C ILE A 14 -6.50 -28.72 26.55
N VAL A 15 -6.25 -28.07 27.70
CA VAL A 15 -5.70 -26.72 27.79
C VAL A 15 -4.23 -26.66 27.36
N THR A 16 -3.45 -27.70 27.53
CA THR A 16 -2.05 -27.76 27.09
C THR A 16 -1.90 -28.10 25.60
N ILE A 17 -2.91 -28.68 24.96
CA ILE A 17 -2.90 -28.97 23.51
C ILE A 17 -3.41 -27.79 22.70
N SER A 18 -4.06 -26.79 23.31
CA SER A 18 -4.39 -25.53 22.66
C SER A 18 -3.20 -24.53 22.68
N GLN A 19 -1.99 -25.00 22.47
CA GLN A 19 -0.99 -24.12 21.89
C GLN A 19 -1.48 -23.84 20.46
N ALA A 20 -2.04 -22.64 20.28
CA ALA A 20 -2.51 -22.20 18.99
C ALA A 20 -1.40 -22.49 17.97
N ALA A 21 -1.73 -23.23 16.91
CA ALA A 21 -0.78 -23.42 15.83
C ALA A 21 -0.23 -22.05 15.46
N PRO A 22 1.10 -21.90 15.26
CA PRO A 22 1.69 -20.60 14.94
C PRO A 22 0.92 -20.01 13.77
N SER A 23 0.56 -18.74 13.87
CA SER A 23 -0.14 -18.06 12.79
C SER A 23 0.71 -18.14 11.53
N ILE A 24 0.07 -18.04 10.35
CA ILE A 24 0.82 -17.97 9.07
C ILE A 24 1.85 -16.85 9.15
N LYS A 25 1.50 -15.70 9.73
CA LYS A 25 2.39 -14.56 9.95
C LYS A 25 3.61 -14.94 10.81
N ASP A 26 3.42 -15.67 11.94
CA ASP A 26 4.53 -16.12 12.79
C ASP A 26 5.45 -17.09 12.05
N SER A 27 4.87 -17.98 11.25
CA SER A 27 5.64 -18.93 10.42
C SER A 27 6.50 -18.18 9.40
N LEU A 28 5.96 -17.18 8.70
CA LEU A 28 6.70 -16.35 7.75
C LEU A 28 7.79 -15.53 8.45
N GLN A 29 7.54 -14.99 9.64
CA GLN A 29 8.55 -14.27 10.41
C GLN A 29 9.71 -15.17 10.82
N ASN A 30 9.44 -16.43 11.20
CA ASN A 30 10.47 -17.42 11.51
C ASN A 30 11.32 -17.79 10.29
N ILE A 31 10.71 -17.87 9.09
CA ILE A 31 11.42 -18.10 7.84
C ILE A 31 12.30 -16.88 7.50
N LEU A 32 11.75 -15.67 7.64
CA LEU A 32 12.45 -14.40 7.39
C LEU A 32 13.73 -14.27 8.22
N GLN A 33 13.70 -14.70 9.50
CA GLN A 33 14.89 -14.67 10.37
C GLN A 33 16.04 -15.56 9.86
N LYS A 34 15.71 -16.64 9.16
CA LYS A 34 16.68 -17.60 8.62
C LYS A 34 17.13 -17.30 7.20
N THR A 35 16.36 -16.47 6.48
CA THR A 35 16.62 -16.10 5.09
C THR A 35 17.66 -15.00 5.01
N LYS A 36 18.67 -15.15 4.16
CA LYS A 36 19.78 -14.19 4.00
C LYS A 36 19.68 -13.38 2.69
N GLU A 37 19.12 -13.98 1.65
CA GLU A 37 18.97 -13.40 0.32
C GLU A 37 18.01 -12.22 0.33
N PRO A 38 18.41 -10.99 -0.13
CA PRO A 38 17.57 -9.79 -0.08
C PRO A 38 16.26 -9.93 -0.86
N THR A 39 16.28 -10.55 -2.04
CA THR A 39 15.06 -10.76 -2.86
C THR A 39 14.05 -11.63 -2.12
N GLN A 40 14.47 -12.77 -1.58
CA GLN A 40 13.59 -13.65 -0.81
C GLN A 40 13.09 -12.98 0.47
N ARG A 41 13.91 -12.14 1.10
CA ARG A 41 13.52 -11.36 2.28
C ARG A 41 12.45 -10.33 1.92
N ALA A 42 12.58 -9.67 0.77
CA ALA A 42 11.60 -8.71 0.27
C ALA A 42 10.25 -9.40 -0.01
N GLU A 43 10.23 -10.54 -0.69
CA GLU A 43 9.01 -11.34 -0.93
C GLU A 43 8.32 -11.77 0.38
N LEU A 44 9.10 -12.25 1.35
CA LEU A 44 8.56 -12.63 2.67
C LEU A 44 7.96 -11.43 3.40
N LEU A 45 8.60 -10.26 3.32
CA LEU A 45 8.12 -9.04 3.96
C LEU A 45 6.83 -8.53 3.30
N ILE A 46 6.67 -8.64 1.98
CA ILE A 46 5.42 -8.34 1.28
C ILE A 46 4.30 -9.25 1.82
N ASN A 47 4.55 -10.56 1.87
CA ASN A 47 3.56 -11.51 2.39
C ASN A 47 3.20 -11.25 3.87
N ILE A 48 4.15 -10.88 4.71
CA ILE A 48 3.91 -10.50 6.10
C ILE A 48 3.10 -9.21 6.18
N LEU A 49 3.40 -8.23 5.34
CA LEU A 49 2.67 -6.98 5.23
C LEU A 49 1.20 -7.21 4.87
N ASP A 50 0.92 -8.11 3.92
CA ASP A 50 -0.43 -8.51 3.52
C ASP A 50 -1.24 -9.12 4.67
N LEU A 51 -0.57 -9.77 5.62
CA LEU A 51 -1.18 -10.38 6.79
C LEU A 51 -1.19 -9.47 8.03
N SER A 52 -0.73 -8.22 7.90
CA SER A 52 -0.65 -7.29 9.05
C SER A 52 -1.96 -6.55 9.24
N ASP A 53 -2.45 -6.54 10.49
CA ASP A 53 -3.72 -5.92 10.87
C ASP A 53 -3.53 -4.63 11.69
N SER A 54 -2.28 -4.31 12.09
CA SER A 54 -1.99 -3.13 12.89
C SER A 54 -1.13 -2.12 12.15
N SER A 55 -1.44 -0.83 12.29
CA SER A 55 -0.70 0.25 11.66
C SER A 55 0.77 0.34 12.13
N THR A 56 1.04 -0.02 13.39
CA THR A 56 2.41 -0.01 13.94
C THR A 56 3.26 -1.10 13.31
N ASP A 57 2.71 -2.31 13.17
CA ASP A 57 3.39 -3.42 12.51
C ASP A 57 3.66 -3.11 11.05
N GLU A 58 2.67 -2.55 10.35
CA GLU A 58 2.81 -2.16 8.93
C GLU A 58 3.96 -1.19 8.72
N LEU A 59 4.10 -0.18 9.60
CA LEU A 59 5.17 0.81 9.51
C LEU A 59 6.57 0.16 9.69
N GLU A 60 6.72 -0.73 10.66
CA GLU A 60 7.98 -1.43 10.91
C GLU A 60 8.34 -2.36 9.73
N ILE A 61 7.35 -3.11 9.24
CA ILE A 61 7.54 -4.01 8.10
C ILE A 61 7.88 -3.21 6.84
N ALA A 62 7.19 -2.10 6.59
CA ALA A 62 7.46 -1.23 5.44
C ALA A 62 8.89 -0.67 5.46
N ARG A 63 9.42 -0.28 6.61
CA ARG A 63 10.82 0.17 6.74
C ARG A 63 11.82 -0.95 6.42
N LYS A 64 11.56 -2.16 6.88
CA LYS A 64 12.37 -3.33 6.58
C LYS A 64 12.30 -3.66 5.09
N LEU A 65 11.10 -3.67 4.53
CA LEU A 65 10.85 -3.94 3.12
C LEU A 65 11.57 -2.92 2.22
N TYR A 66 11.53 -1.64 2.56
CA TYR A 66 12.27 -0.60 1.85
C TYR A 66 13.76 -0.88 1.81
N THR A 67 14.33 -1.28 2.96
CA THR A 67 15.75 -1.59 3.08
C THR A 67 16.16 -2.81 2.27
N GLU A 68 15.38 -3.89 2.33
CA GLU A 68 15.64 -5.12 1.57
C GLU A 68 15.38 -4.92 0.08
N GLY A 69 14.32 -4.20 -0.29
CA GLY A 69 14.03 -3.85 -1.68
C GLY A 69 15.15 -3.07 -2.34
N LYS A 70 15.74 -2.10 -1.63
CA LYS A 70 16.91 -1.35 -2.14
C LYS A 70 18.15 -2.24 -2.30
N LYS A 71 18.39 -3.20 -1.41
CA LYS A 71 19.50 -4.16 -1.56
C LYS A 71 19.30 -5.11 -2.74
N ALA A 72 18.06 -5.48 -3.01
CA ALA A 72 17.68 -6.41 -4.09
C ALA A 72 17.48 -5.71 -5.43
N ASP A 73 17.47 -4.36 -5.48
CA ASP A 73 17.01 -3.53 -6.61
C ASP A 73 15.59 -3.92 -7.07
N ASP A 74 14.73 -4.28 -6.10
CA ASP A 74 13.37 -4.71 -6.31
C ASP A 74 12.41 -3.52 -6.25
N LYS A 75 12.01 -3.02 -7.41
CA LYS A 75 11.12 -1.85 -7.55
C LYS A 75 9.73 -2.09 -6.96
N MET A 76 9.23 -3.34 -7.01
CA MET A 76 7.95 -3.70 -6.40
C MET A 76 8.02 -3.58 -4.87
N ALA A 77 9.06 -4.15 -4.26
CA ALA A 77 9.26 -4.06 -2.82
C ALA A 77 9.46 -2.59 -2.36
N ILE A 78 10.23 -1.81 -3.13
CA ILE A 78 10.42 -0.37 -2.88
C ILE A 78 9.09 0.36 -2.99
N GLY A 79 8.32 0.15 -4.06
CA GLY A 79 7.02 0.78 -4.26
C GLY A 79 6.01 0.44 -3.17
N ALA A 80 5.90 -0.84 -2.80
CA ALA A 80 5.04 -1.30 -1.71
C ALA A 80 5.38 -0.61 -0.39
N SER A 81 6.67 -0.55 -0.06
CA SER A 81 7.13 0.11 1.17
C SER A 81 6.85 1.60 1.16
N LEU A 82 7.13 2.29 0.06
CA LEU A 82 6.90 3.74 -0.09
C LEU A 82 5.42 4.10 0.05
N SER A 83 4.52 3.27 -0.47
CA SER A 83 3.07 3.49 -0.35
C SER A 83 2.62 3.51 1.11
N ILE A 84 3.10 2.59 1.94
CA ILE A 84 2.78 2.52 3.36
C ILE A 84 3.48 3.64 4.14
N LEU A 85 4.79 3.84 3.92
CA LEU A 85 5.55 4.88 4.61
C LEU A 85 4.97 6.28 4.37
N THR A 86 4.54 6.59 3.15
CA THR A 86 3.94 7.89 2.84
C THR A 86 2.63 8.10 3.57
N ILE A 87 1.77 7.08 3.69
CA ILE A 87 0.52 7.15 4.46
C ILE A 87 0.81 7.51 5.93
N HIS A 88 1.75 6.79 6.56
CA HIS A 88 2.09 7.02 7.95
C HIS A 88 2.75 8.40 8.17
N TYR A 89 3.65 8.81 7.29
CA TYR A 89 4.36 10.09 7.43
C TYR A 89 3.46 11.30 7.15
N MET A 90 2.41 11.14 6.33
CA MET A 90 1.40 12.20 6.15
C MET A 90 0.63 12.52 7.42
N GLN A 91 0.44 11.52 8.29
CA GLN A 91 -0.30 11.67 9.55
C GLN A 91 0.55 12.28 10.67
N ASP A 92 1.87 12.39 10.46
CA ASP A 92 2.82 12.90 11.44
C ASP A 92 3.44 14.23 10.97
N PRO A 93 3.03 15.38 11.54
CA PRO A 93 3.56 16.70 11.15
C PRO A 93 5.09 16.81 11.29
N GLU A 94 5.71 16.06 12.22
CA GLU A 94 7.15 16.07 12.45
C GLU A 94 7.92 15.36 11.32
N LYS A 95 7.22 14.56 10.48
CA LYS A 95 7.79 13.79 9.38
C LYS A 95 7.69 14.48 8.01
N LYS A 96 7.24 15.73 7.96
CA LYS A 96 7.02 16.46 6.70
C LYS A 96 8.25 16.48 5.79
N ASP A 97 9.43 16.75 6.33
CA ASP A 97 10.67 16.77 5.55
C ASP A 97 11.05 15.36 5.07
N SER A 98 10.89 14.36 5.94
CA SER A 98 11.11 12.95 5.57
C SER A 98 10.14 12.49 4.50
N LEU A 99 8.87 12.91 4.56
CA LEU A 99 7.87 12.65 3.52
C LEU A 99 8.28 13.24 2.18
N THR A 100 8.72 14.50 2.16
CA THR A 100 9.19 15.16 0.93
C THR A 100 10.37 14.41 0.31
N LEU A 101 11.33 13.97 1.13
CA LEU A 101 12.46 13.18 0.65
C LEU A 101 12.03 11.83 0.08
N LEU A 102 11.09 11.13 0.75
CA LEU A 102 10.55 9.85 0.26
C LEU A 102 9.80 10.01 -1.06
N LEU A 103 9.00 11.07 -1.22
CA LEU A 103 8.28 11.35 -2.47
C LEU A 103 9.25 11.64 -3.63
N ASN A 104 10.27 12.45 -3.40
CA ASN A 104 11.29 12.74 -4.41
C ASN A 104 12.10 11.49 -4.78
N GLU A 105 12.37 10.60 -3.83
CA GLU A 105 13.03 9.33 -4.10
C GLU A 105 12.12 8.38 -4.88
N ALA A 106 10.83 8.29 -4.50
CA ALA A 106 9.83 7.51 -5.21
C ALA A 106 9.71 7.96 -6.67
N GLU A 107 9.67 9.27 -6.93
CA GLU A 107 9.62 9.81 -8.29
C GLU A 107 10.79 9.30 -9.12
N LYS A 108 12.01 9.41 -8.61
CA LYS A 108 13.22 8.98 -9.33
C LYS A 108 13.30 7.47 -9.56
N LEU A 109 12.89 6.67 -8.56
CA LEU A 109 13.01 5.20 -8.61
C LEU A 109 11.91 4.54 -9.44
N LEU A 110 10.69 5.11 -9.40
CA LEU A 110 9.51 4.51 -10.02
C LEU A 110 9.19 5.10 -11.39
N GLU A 111 9.68 6.30 -11.71
CA GLU A 111 9.46 6.96 -13.00
C GLU A 111 9.98 6.14 -14.19
N ASN A 112 11.13 5.50 -14.03
CA ASN A 112 11.78 4.66 -15.05
C ASN A 112 11.58 3.16 -14.79
N SER A 113 10.62 2.77 -13.95
CA SER A 113 10.32 1.34 -13.75
C SER A 113 9.53 0.84 -14.96
N ASP A 114 9.85 -0.38 -15.42
CA ASP A 114 8.97 -1.11 -16.32
C ASP A 114 7.61 -1.19 -15.65
N GLU A 115 6.61 -0.59 -16.32
CA GLU A 115 5.30 -0.35 -15.71
C GLU A 115 4.45 -1.61 -15.63
N GLU A 116 5.05 -2.76 -15.83
CA GLU A 116 4.39 -4.03 -15.68
C GLU A 116 4.22 -4.42 -14.21
N GLY A 117 3.01 -4.76 -13.85
CA GLY A 117 2.68 -5.33 -12.56
C GLY A 117 2.45 -4.32 -11.44
N LEU A 118 2.72 -4.75 -10.21
CA LEU A 118 2.38 -4.02 -8.98
C LEU A 118 3.18 -2.73 -8.75
N ALA A 119 4.33 -2.56 -9.41
CA ALA A 119 5.12 -1.33 -9.32
C ALA A 119 4.30 -0.11 -9.78
N THR A 120 3.47 -0.27 -10.82
CA THR A 120 2.54 0.77 -11.29
C THR A 120 1.54 1.19 -10.21
N TYR A 121 1.05 0.25 -9.41
CA TYR A 121 0.15 0.55 -8.29
C TYR A 121 0.79 1.42 -7.22
N TYR A 122 2.01 1.11 -6.87
CA TYR A 122 2.74 1.88 -5.87
C TYR A 122 3.12 3.26 -6.37
N LYS A 123 3.42 3.36 -7.68
CA LYS A 123 3.62 4.63 -8.37
C LYS A 123 2.36 5.51 -8.35
N MET A 124 1.19 4.92 -8.52
CA MET A 124 -0.10 5.59 -8.38
C MET A 124 -0.29 6.18 -6.98
N THR A 125 0.02 5.41 -5.94
CA THR A 125 -0.16 5.86 -4.56
C THR A 125 0.68 7.09 -4.26
N TYR A 126 1.94 7.10 -4.68
CA TYR A 126 2.80 8.26 -4.47
C TYR A 126 2.32 9.48 -5.26
N LYS A 127 1.83 9.31 -6.52
CA LYS A 127 1.24 10.40 -7.30
C LYS A 127 0.00 10.98 -6.62
N ALA A 128 -0.88 10.14 -6.08
CA ALA A 128 -2.03 10.58 -5.31
C ALA A 128 -1.61 11.39 -4.07
N ARG A 129 -0.53 10.98 -3.39
CA ARG A 129 0.02 11.73 -2.24
C ARG A 129 0.62 13.07 -2.67
N LEU A 130 1.34 13.13 -3.79
CA LEU A 130 1.81 14.40 -4.36
C LEU A 130 0.66 15.38 -4.61
N LEU A 131 -0.45 14.90 -5.19
CA LEU A 131 -1.64 15.71 -5.43
C LEU A 131 -2.24 16.26 -4.13
N GLN A 132 -2.36 15.42 -3.10
CA GLN A 132 -2.90 15.83 -1.79
C GLN A 132 -2.00 16.84 -1.07
N LEU A 133 -0.68 16.72 -1.20
CA LEU A 133 0.31 17.58 -0.53
C LEU A 133 0.60 18.86 -1.29
N ALA A 134 0.26 18.95 -2.58
CA ALA A 134 0.50 20.15 -3.37
C ALA A 134 -0.18 21.37 -2.73
N PRO A 135 0.51 22.52 -2.60
CA PRO A 135 -0.09 23.76 -2.19
C PRO A 135 -1.33 24.08 -3.04
N ARG A 136 -2.36 24.70 -2.42
CA ARG A 136 -3.64 24.93 -3.08
C ARG A 136 -3.49 25.66 -4.41
N GLU A 137 -2.63 26.65 -4.47
CA GLU A 137 -2.31 27.48 -5.66
C GLU A 137 -1.61 26.69 -6.77
N GLU A 138 -0.88 25.63 -6.44
CA GLU A 138 -0.17 24.79 -7.40
C GLU A 138 -0.95 23.54 -7.80
N ARG A 139 -1.96 23.18 -7.01
CA ARG A 139 -2.70 21.91 -7.15
C ARG A 139 -3.30 21.75 -8.56
N VAL A 140 -3.86 22.80 -9.14
CA VAL A 140 -4.44 22.75 -10.50
C VAL A 140 -3.35 22.39 -11.54
N LYS A 141 -2.16 22.98 -11.42
CA LYS A 141 -1.05 22.66 -12.34
C LYS A 141 -0.60 21.22 -12.22
N VAL A 142 -0.50 20.71 -10.98
CA VAL A 142 -0.12 19.33 -10.71
C VAL A 142 -1.19 18.38 -11.22
N CYS A 143 -2.48 18.66 -10.97
CA CYS A 143 -3.60 17.88 -11.49
C CYS A 143 -3.57 17.79 -13.02
N ASN A 144 -3.42 18.92 -13.71
CA ASN A 144 -3.40 18.97 -15.18
C ASN A 144 -2.20 18.18 -15.74
N ARG A 145 -1.02 18.29 -15.14
CA ARG A 145 0.16 17.54 -15.57
C ARG A 145 -0.08 16.03 -15.45
N ILE A 146 -0.56 15.56 -14.30
CA ILE A 146 -0.80 14.13 -14.09
C ILE A 146 -1.92 13.64 -15.01
N GLN A 147 -3.00 14.41 -15.19
CA GLN A 147 -4.08 14.03 -16.09
C GLN A 147 -3.59 13.90 -17.54
N GLN A 148 -2.68 14.78 -17.99
CA GLN A 148 -2.08 14.67 -19.32
C GLN A 148 -1.23 13.40 -19.44
N GLU A 149 -0.34 13.14 -18.49
CA GLU A 149 0.46 11.90 -18.45
C GLU A 149 -0.40 10.63 -18.53
N LEU A 150 -1.54 10.61 -17.82
CA LEU A 150 -2.48 9.49 -17.85
C LEU A 150 -3.18 9.33 -19.20
N ASN A 151 -3.56 10.44 -19.83
CA ASN A 151 -4.23 10.43 -21.14
C ASN A 151 -3.29 9.97 -22.27
N ASP A 152 -2.01 10.33 -22.20
CA ASP A 152 -1.02 9.98 -23.21
C ASP A 152 -0.75 8.47 -23.29
N ARG A 153 -1.08 7.72 -22.23
CA ARG A 153 -0.90 6.26 -22.14
C ARG A 153 -2.12 5.45 -22.52
N LYS A 154 -3.26 6.06 -22.72
CA LYS A 154 -4.59 5.40 -22.80
C LYS A 154 -4.71 4.31 -23.87
N GLU A 155 -3.93 4.37 -24.95
CA GLU A 155 -4.07 3.45 -26.09
C GLU A 155 -3.41 2.08 -25.89
N SER A 156 -2.54 1.92 -24.87
CA SER A 156 -1.76 0.68 -24.63
C SER A 156 -1.81 0.21 -23.17
N GLU A 157 -2.90 0.52 -22.46
CA GLU A 157 -2.99 0.28 -21.02
C GLU A 157 -3.05 -1.20 -20.66
N THR A 158 -2.17 -1.61 -19.74
CA THR A 158 -2.32 -2.83 -18.95
C THR A 158 -3.48 -2.67 -17.94
N PRO A 159 -4.03 -3.76 -17.36
CA PRO A 159 -5.04 -3.66 -16.30
C PRO A 159 -4.59 -2.79 -15.11
N TYR A 160 -3.30 -2.80 -14.79
CA TYR A 160 -2.73 -1.99 -13.71
C TYR A 160 -2.71 -0.50 -14.06
N GLU A 161 -2.27 -0.15 -15.26
CA GLU A 161 -2.25 1.23 -15.75
C GLU A 161 -3.66 1.80 -15.90
N LYS A 162 -4.61 0.98 -16.34
CA LYS A 162 -6.02 1.37 -16.39
C LYS A 162 -6.55 1.69 -14.98
N ALA A 163 -6.24 0.87 -13.99
CA ALA A 163 -6.64 1.13 -12.62
C ALA A 163 -5.94 2.39 -12.07
N GLU A 164 -4.64 2.58 -12.34
CA GLU A 164 -3.90 3.81 -12.00
C GLU A 164 -4.63 5.05 -12.55
N ARG A 165 -4.93 5.04 -13.84
CA ARG A 165 -5.63 6.15 -14.48
C ARG A 165 -6.99 6.43 -13.85
N LEU A 166 -7.79 5.41 -13.63
CA LEU A 166 -9.11 5.55 -13.03
C LEU A 166 -9.03 6.15 -11.63
N PHE A 167 -8.17 5.60 -10.77
CA PHE A 167 -8.03 6.09 -9.41
C PHE A 167 -7.51 7.52 -9.36
N LEU A 168 -6.47 7.84 -10.11
CA LEU A 168 -5.91 9.19 -10.14
C LEU A 168 -6.88 10.19 -10.76
N THR A 169 -7.63 9.80 -11.79
CA THR A 169 -8.69 10.65 -12.35
C THR A 169 -9.75 10.96 -11.30
N GLY A 170 -10.19 9.97 -10.53
CA GLY A 170 -11.11 10.17 -9.41
C GLY A 170 -10.54 11.13 -8.35
N VAL A 171 -9.27 10.96 -7.95
CA VAL A 171 -8.59 11.87 -7.01
C VAL A 171 -8.51 13.29 -7.56
N ILE A 172 -8.18 13.45 -8.84
CA ILE A 172 -8.10 14.78 -9.50
C ILE A 172 -9.47 15.45 -9.45
N HIS A 173 -10.54 14.75 -9.84
CA HIS A 173 -11.90 15.29 -9.77
C HIS A 173 -12.27 15.71 -8.35
N TYR A 174 -12.00 14.85 -7.35
CA TYR A 174 -12.25 15.16 -5.96
C TYR A 174 -11.51 16.43 -5.49
N LEU A 175 -10.20 16.50 -5.75
CA LEU A 175 -9.36 17.62 -5.30
C LEU A 175 -9.73 18.93 -5.98
N LEU A 176 -10.09 18.93 -7.26
CA LEU A 176 -10.53 20.12 -7.98
C LEU A 176 -11.89 20.60 -7.46
N MET A 177 -12.81 19.70 -7.15
CA MET A 177 -14.10 20.05 -6.52
C MET A 177 -13.93 20.61 -5.11
N ALA A 178 -13.07 20.02 -4.29
CA ALA A 178 -12.77 20.52 -2.96
C ALA A 178 -12.22 21.96 -2.95
N MET A 179 -11.73 22.46 -4.08
CA MET A 179 -11.29 23.84 -4.25
C MET A 179 -12.44 24.82 -4.51
N THR A 180 -13.60 24.35 -4.97
CA THR A 180 -14.75 25.19 -5.36
C THR A 180 -15.82 25.29 -4.29
N GLU A 181 -15.59 24.77 -3.07
CA GLU A 181 -16.54 24.71 -1.95
C GLU A 181 -17.80 23.84 -2.22
N ASN A 182 -17.88 23.23 -3.38
CA ASN A 182 -19.00 22.41 -3.82
C ASN A 182 -18.55 20.96 -3.95
N ILE A 183 -18.45 20.26 -2.80
CA ILE A 183 -17.97 18.88 -2.75
C ILE A 183 -19.09 17.95 -3.23
N ASP A 184 -19.09 17.62 -4.51
CA ASP A 184 -19.95 16.58 -5.08
C ASP A 184 -19.12 15.38 -5.56
N TYR A 185 -19.09 14.31 -4.77
CA TYR A 185 -18.38 13.08 -5.07
C TYR A 185 -18.87 12.34 -6.33
N LYS A 186 -20.05 12.72 -6.85
CA LYS A 186 -20.66 12.03 -8.00
C LYS A 186 -19.77 11.93 -9.23
N ASN A 187 -18.91 12.91 -9.43
CA ASN A 187 -17.98 12.92 -10.58
C ASN A 187 -16.73 12.05 -10.37
N ALA A 188 -16.35 11.76 -9.12
CA ALA A 188 -15.20 10.92 -8.78
C ALA A 188 -15.58 9.43 -8.61
N LEU A 189 -16.75 9.16 -8.05
CA LEU A 189 -17.23 7.81 -7.74
C LEU A 189 -17.17 6.82 -8.90
N PRO A 190 -17.63 7.12 -10.13
CA PRO A 190 -17.59 6.16 -11.24
C PRO A 190 -16.18 5.67 -11.56
N TYR A 191 -15.18 6.53 -11.45
CA TYR A 191 -13.78 6.17 -11.68
C TYR A 191 -13.26 5.23 -10.59
N TRP A 192 -13.59 5.49 -9.33
CA TRP A 192 -13.18 4.64 -8.22
C TRP A 192 -13.88 3.28 -8.23
N GLU A 193 -15.18 3.25 -8.54
CA GLU A 193 -15.94 2.00 -8.68
C GLU A 193 -15.36 1.10 -9.79
N GLU A 194 -15.08 1.66 -10.98
CA GLU A 194 -14.47 0.91 -12.06
C GLU A 194 -13.07 0.43 -11.69
N GLY A 195 -12.25 1.31 -11.09
CA GLY A 195 -10.90 0.96 -10.63
C GLY A 195 -10.92 -0.14 -9.55
N TRP A 196 -11.88 -0.08 -8.63
CA TRP A 196 -12.06 -1.09 -7.59
C TRP A 196 -12.42 -2.46 -8.16
N ASN A 197 -13.35 -2.51 -9.11
CA ASN A 197 -13.75 -3.75 -9.78
C ASN A 197 -12.57 -4.39 -10.52
N LEU A 198 -11.70 -3.58 -11.14
CA LEU A 198 -10.46 -4.07 -11.74
C LEU A 198 -9.49 -4.64 -10.70
N ALA A 199 -9.46 -4.06 -9.50
CA ALA A 199 -8.55 -4.45 -8.44
C ALA A 199 -8.94 -5.75 -7.71
N GLU A 200 -10.09 -6.35 -7.98
CA GLU A 200 -10.50 -7.61 -7.32
C GLU A 200 -9.48 -8.75 -7.53
N GLY A 201 -8.78 -8.77 -8.67
CA GLY A 201 -7.75 -9.75 -8.99
C GLY A 201 -6.35 -9.42 -8.44
N PHE A 202 -6.19 -8.30 -7.73
CA PHE A 202 -4.88 -7.83 -7.30
C PHE A 202 -4.51 -8.34 -5.90
N PRO A 203 -3.20 -8.42 -5.59
CA PRO A 203 -2.74 -8.79 -4.27
C PRO A 203 -3.30 -7.90 -3.15
N PRO A 204 -3.46 -8.45 -1.93
CA PRO A 204 -4.04 -7.72 -0.81
C PRO A 204 -3.37 -6.38 -0.50
N THR A 205 -2.04 -6.28 -0.58
CA THR A 205 -1.30 -5.03 -0.36
C THR A 205 -1.70 -3.94 -1.36
N ALA A 206 -1.84 -4.30 -2.64
CA ALA A 206 -2.29 -3.36 -3.67
C ALA A 206 -3.72 -2.88 -3.40
N ARG A 207 -4.63 -3.78 -3.01
CA ARG A 207 -6.00 -3.43 -2.63
C ARG A 207 -6.07 -2.53 -1.40
N LYS A 208 -5.27 -2.82 -0.34
CA LYS A 208 -5.17 -1.96 0.85
C LYS A 208 -4.70 -0.54 0.48
N THR A 209 -3.75 -0.45 -0.44
CA THR A 209 -3.25 0.83 -0.94
C THR A 209 -4.33 1.65 -1.63
N LEU A 210 -5.13 1.02 -2.51
CA LEU A 210 -6.27 1.64 -3.16
C LEU A 210 -7.35 2.06 -2.14
N GLN A 211 -7.64 1.21 -1.18
CA GLN A 211 -8.58 1.51 -0.10
C GLN A 211 -8.13 2.70 0.73
N ALA A 212 -6.83 2.82 1.02
CA ALA A 212 -6.28 3.96 1.75
C ALA A 212 -6.44 5.28 0.98
N ILE A 213 -6.34 5.27 -0.35
CA ILE A 213 -6.60 6.44 -1.20
C ILE A 213 -8.09 6.81 -1.12
N TYR A 214 -8.97 5.84 -1.27
CA TYR A 214 -10.42 6.04 -1.22
C TYR A 214 -10.89 6.60 0.13
N ILE A 215 -10.39 6.07 1.25
CA ILE A 215 -10.76 6.52 2.61
C ILE A 215 -10.16 7.90 2.93
N SER A 216 -9.06 8.28 2.29
CA SER A 216 -8.36 9.55 2.54
C SER A 216 -8.96 10.73 1.76
N CYS A 217 -9.89 10.47 0.85
CA CYS A 217 -10.67 11.45 0.11
C CYS A 217 -12.04 11.64 0.76
#